data_cc6612ac64d22563014b85a9fd849724
#
_entry.id   cc6612ac64d22563014b85a9fd849724
#
_cell.length_a   1.000
_cell.length_b   1.000
_cell.length_c   1.000
_cell.angle_alpha   90.00
_cell.angle_beta   90.00
_cell.angle_gamma   90.00
#
_symmetry.space_group_name_H-M   'P 1'
#
loop_
_entity.id
_entity.type
_entity.pdbx_description
1 polymer ?
#
loop_
_entity_poly.entity_id
_entity_poly.type
_entity_poly.pdbx_seq_one_letter_code
_entity_poly.pdbx_strand_id
1 'polypeptide(L)'
;KMYHTYNPGIIFENHPGIRDVCNCLIEGNLLRYGNRKYSEIYQNLLFGEYGEADPYYILADFPSYIETYEKVYRLYVDHKDEWIKKAVVNTAKSGYFSSDRTIEQYNEKIWNLKPVK
;
A
#
# COMPACT_ATOMS: atom_id res chain seq x y z
N LYS A 1 -11.15 -0.15 18.10
CA LYS A 1 -12.15 -1.20 18.48
C LYS A 1 -12.25 -2.36 17.47
N MET A 2 -11.49 -2.36 16.37
CA MET A 2 -11.43 -3.48 15.41
C MET A 2 -10.39 -4.56 15.76
N TYR A 3 -9.48 -4.27 16.66
CA TYR A 3 -8.31 -5.12 16.97
C TYR A 3 -8.61 -6.53 17.49
N HIS A 4 -9.81 -6.82 17.93
CA HIS A 4 -10.16 -8.16 18.46
C HIS A 4 -10.93 -9.06 17.48
N THR A 5 -11.28 -8.58 16.29
CA THR A 5 -12.08 -9.34 15.31
C THR A 5 -11.36 -9.55 13.97
N TYR A 6 -10.22 -8.88 13.74
CA TYR A 6 -9.47 -9.05 12.52
C TYR A 6 -8.68 -10.35 12.53
N ASN A 7 -8.88 -11.16 11.50
CA ASN A 7 -8.14 -12.40 11.29
C ASN A 7 -7.77 -12.54 9.82
N PRO A 8 -6.50 -12.31 9.46
CA PRO A 8 -6.03 -12.41 8.09
C PRO A 8 -6.17 -13.82 7.50
N GLY A 9 -6.12 -14.85 8.33
CA GLY A 9 -6.36 -16.25 7.91
C GLY A 9 -7.76 -16.45 7.33
N ILE A 10 -8.78 -15.81 7.91
CA ILE A 10 -10.16 -15.88 7.38
C ILE A 10 -10.23 -15.21 5.99
N ILE A 11 -9.53 -14.11 5.78
CA ILE A 11 -9.48 -13.44 4.47
C ILE A 11 -8.76 -14.34 3.46
N PHE A 12 -7.62 -14.91 3.84
CA PHE A 12 -6.86 -15.85 3.02
C PHE A 12 -7.71 -17.05 2.58
N GLU A 13 -8.46 -17.65 3.48
CA GLU A 13 -9.31 -18.80 3.18
C GLU A 13 -10.48 -18.46 2.26
N ASN A 14 -11.11 -17.30 2.46
CA ASN A 14 -12.33 -16.92 1.76
C ASN A 14 -12.10 -16.15 0.47
N HIS A 15 -10.87 -15.71 0.17
CA HIS A 15 -10.57 -14.93 -1.03
C HIS A 15 -9.52 -15.64 -1.90
N PRO A 16 -9.94 -16.41 -2.94
CA PRO A 16 -9.02 -17.20 -3.76
C PRO A 16 -7.87 -16.39 -4.35
N GLY A 17 -8.12 -15.19 -4.86
CA GLY A 17 -7.07 -14.33 -5.43
C GLY A 17 -6.01 -13.90 -4.40
N ILE A 18 -6.39 -13.65 -3.15
CA ILE A 18 -5.43 -13.36 -2.08
C ILE A 18 -4.62 -14.60 -1.75
N ARG A 19 -5.28 -15.75 -1.66
CA ARG A 19 -4.63 -17.04 -1.41
C ARG A 19 -3.58 -17.35 -2.48
N ASP A 20 -3.95 -17.18 -3.75
CA ASP A 20 -3.03 -17.44 -4.88
C ASP A 20 -1.81 -16.52 -4.83
N VAL A 21 -1.99 -15.23 -4.57
CA VAL A 21 -0.89 -14.27 -4.43
C VAL A 21 -0.01 -14.61 -3.23
N CYS A 22 -0.60 -14.91 -2.07
CA CYS A 22 0.17 -15.31 -0.89
C CYS A 22 0.96 -16.60 -1.13
N ASN A 23 0.35 -17.60 -1.77
CA ASN A 23 1.02 -18.85 -2.09
C ASN A 23 2.20 -18.64 -3.07
N CYS A 24 2.13 -17.67 -3.97
CA CYS A 24 3.26 -17.31 -4.82
C CYS A 24 4.51 -16.89 -4.03
N LEU A 25 4.37 -16.42 -2.79
CA LEU A 25 5.50 -16.04 -1.93
C LEU A 25 6.29 -17.26 -1.43
N ILE A 26 5.66 -18.43 -1.33
CA ILE A 26 6.25 -19.67 -0.80
C ILE A 26 6.36 -20.78 -1.82
N GLU A 27 5.71 -20.64 -2.98
CA GLU A 27 5.67 -21.64 -4.04
C GLU A 27 6.10 -21.06 -5.39
N GLY A 28 6.67 -21.89 -6.24
CA GLY A 28 6.87 -21.61 -7.66
C GLY A 28 8.03 -20.67 -8.01
N ASN A 29 7.80 -19.82 -9.03
CA ASN A 29 8.86 -19.06 -9.69
C ASN A 29 9.49 -17.95 -8.83
N LEU A 30 8.77 -17.39 -7.87
CA LEU A 30 9.33 -16.35 -7.01
C LEU A 30 10.47 -16.90 -6.13
N LEU A 31 10.39 -18.15 -5.70
CA LEU A 31 11.48 -18.79 -4.97
C LEU A 31 12.77 -18.93 -5.78
N ARG A 32 12.69 -18.97 -7.11
CA ARG A 32 13.86 -19.01 -7.99
C ARG A 32 14.61 -17.68 -8.09
N TYR A 33 13.90 -16.58 -7.90
CA TYR A 33 14.44 -15.21 -8.02
C TYR A 33 14.68 -14.53 -6.68
N GLY A 34 14.05 -15.04 -5.60
CA GLY A 34 14.11 -14.48 -4.26
C GLY A 34 14.82 -15.41 -3.28
N ASN A 35 15.46 -14.81 -2.32
CA ASN A 35 15.95 -15.49 -1.15
C ASN A 35 14.82 -15.75 -0.14
N ARG A 36 15.13 -16.35 1.01
CA ARG A 36 14.20 -16.71 2.09
C ARG A 36 13.26 -15.59 2.59
N LYS A 37 13.46 -14.34 2.20
CA LYS A 37 12.67 -13.19 2.65
C LYS A 37 11.20 -13.23 2.22
N TYR A 38 10.86 -13.90 1.13
CA TYR A 38 9.45 -14.00 0.73
C TYR A 38 8.64 -14.89 1.66
N SER A 39 9.22 -15.96 2.19
CA SER A 39 8.55 -16.78 3.19
C SER A 39 8.32 -16.05 4.51
N GLU A 40 9.22 -15.13 4.89
CA GLU A 40 9.04 -14.26 6.05
C GLU A 40 7.84 -13.32 5.86
N ILE A 41 7.62 -12.78 4.65
CA ILE A 41 6.44 -11.96 4.34
C ILE A 41 5.17 -12.80 4.51
N TYR A 42 5.14 -14.01 3.94
CA TYR A 42 4.01 -14.92 4.09
C TYR A 42 3.70 -15.22 5.57
N GLN A 43 4.75 -15.54 6.35
CA GLN A 43 4.61 -15.83 7.77
C GLN A 43 4.07 -14.62 8.55
N ASN A 44 4.58 -13.43 8.29
CA ASN A 44 4.12 -12.21 8.95
C ASN A 44 2.68 -11.83 8.58
N LEU A 45 2.26 -12.07 7.33
CA LEU A 45 0.90 -11.79 6.90
C LEU A 45 -0.12 -12.73 7.55
N LEU A 46 0.19 -14.01 7.71
CA LEU A 46 -0.79 -15.01 8.12
C LEU A 46 -0.65 -15.49 9.58
N PHE A 47 0.56 -15.48 10.11
CA PHE A 47 0.83 -16.09 11.43
C PHE A 47 1.44 -15.12 12.45
N GLY A 48 2.00 -14.00 12.01
CA GLY A 48 2.56 -13.00 12.92
C GLY A 48 3.82 -13.46 13.65
N GLU A 49 4.82 -13.94 12.95
CA GLU A 49 6.07 -14.50 13.51
C GLU A 49 6.75 -13.57 14.53
N TYR A 50 6.60 -12.25 14.37
CA TYR A 50 7.19 -11.24 15.25
C TYR A 50 6.15 -10.39 15.99
N GLY A 51 4.88 -10.84 16.07
CA GLY A 51 3.79 -10.11 16.71
C GLY A 51 2.42 -10.51 16.20
N GLU A 52 1.54 -9.54 16.00
CA GLU A 52 0.22 -9.78 15.40
C GLU A 52 0.34 -10.01 13.90
N ALA A 53 -0.45 -10.96 13.38
CA ALA A 53 -0.52 -11.22 11.94
C ALA A 53 -1.13 -10.01 11.21
N ASP A 54 -0.53 -9.63 10.09
CA ASP A 54 -0.95 -8.49 9.26
C ASP A 54 -1.32 -7.22 10.06
N PRO A 55 -0.37 -6.66 10.83
CA PRO A 55 -0.65 -5.51 11.71
C PRO A 55 -1.05 -4.25 10.96
N TYR A 56 -0.83 -4.22 9.65
CA TYR A 56 -1.17 -3.09 8.76
C TYR A 56 -2.43 -3.32 7.93
N TYR A 57 -3.17 -4.42 8.16
CA TYR A 57 -4.41 -4.76 7.44
C TYR A 57 -4.24 -4.88 5.92
N ILE A 58 -3.08 -5.30 5.45
CA ILE A 58 -2.73 -5.40 4.03
C ILE A 58 -3.70 -6.32 3.29
N LEU A 59 -4.04 -7.49 3.88
CA LEU A 59 -4.96 -8.43 3.26
C LEU A 59 -6.41 -7.90 3.22
N ALA A 60 -6.81 -7.09 4.18
CA ALA A 60 -8.12 -6.44 4.17
C ALA A 60 -8.23 -5.37 3.08
N ASP A 61 -7.15 -4.63 2.85
CA ASP A 61 -7.10 -3.56 1.85
C ASP A 61 -6.87 -4.06 0.42
N PHE A 62 -6.31 -5.25 0.27
CA PHE A 62 -5.91 -5.80 -1.02
C PHE A 62 -7.02 -5.84 -2.08
N PRO A 63 -8.26 -6.25 -1.80
CA PRO A 63 -9.33 -6.24 -2.79
C PRO A 63 -9.62 -4.84 -3.34
N SER A 64 -9.69 -3.83 -2.49
CA SER A 64 -9.91 -2.45 -2.91
C SER A 64 -8.72 -1.87 -3.69
N TYR A 65 -7.51 -2.28 -3.34
CA TYR A 65 -6.31 -1.94 -4.10
C TYR A 65 -6.37 -2.50 -5.53
N ILE A 66 -6.70 -3.78 -5.69
CA ILE A 66 -6.80 -4.41 -7.02
C ILE A 66 -7.91 -3.77 -7.86
N GLU A 67 -9.09 -3.53 -7.26
CA GLU A 67 -10.18 -2.84 -7.96
C GLU A 67 -9.73 -1.45 -8.46
N THR A 68 -9.02 -0.70 -7.62
CA THR A 68 -8.50 0.62 -7.98
C THR A 68 -7.42 0.52 -9.05
N TYR A 69 -6.51 -0.46 -8.93
CA TYR A 69 -5.47 -0.72 -9.93
C TYR A 69 -6.08 -1.04 -11.30
N GLU A 70 -7.11 -1.87 -11.37
CA GLU A 70 -7.78 -2.19 -12.63
C GLU A 70 -8.42 -0.95 -13.28
N LYS A 71 -9.07 -0.08 -12.47
CA LYS A 71 -9.63 1.19 -12.97
C LYS A 71 -8.54 2.09 -13.55
N VAL A 72 -7.41 2.20 -12.85
CA VAL A 72 -6.25 2.98 -13.28
C VAL A 72 -5.62 2.40 -14.53
N TYR A 73 -5.48 1.08 -14.59
CA TYR A 73 -4.95 0.38 -15.75
C TYR A 73 -5.82 0.59 -17.00
N ARG A 74 -7.14 0.44 -16.86
CA ARG A 74 -8.09 0.71 -17.96
C ARG A 74 -8.05 2.16 -18.41
N LEU A 75 -7.97 3.10 -17.48
CA LEU A 75 -7.80 4.51 -17.82
C LEU A 75 -6.54 4.75 -18.65
N TYR A 76 -5.43 4.10 -18.29
CA TYR A 76 -4.16 4.21 -19.03
C TYR A 76 -4.24 3.61 -20.43
N VAL A 77 -4.88 2.44 -20.58
CA VAL A 77 -4.93 1.69 -21.85
C VAL A 77 -6.01 2.26 -22.78
N ASP A 78 -7.21 2.50 -22.26
CA ASP A 78 -8.40 2.76 -23.07
C ASP A 78 -8.67 4.27 -23.21
N HIS A 79 -8.19 5.10 -22.25
CA HIS A 79 -8.45 6.54 -22.17
C HIS A 79 -7.16 7.35 -21.97
N LYS A 80 -6.19 7.15 -22.85
CA LYS A 80 -4.83 7.69 -22.70
C LYS A 80 -4.78 9.21 -22.57
N ASP A 81 -5.63 9.92 -23.27
CA ASP A 81 -5.69 11.39 -23.20
C ASP A 81 -6.13 11.87 -21.80
N GLU A 82 -7.10 11.18 -21.20
CA GLU A 82 -7.53 11.48 -19.83
C GLU A 82 -6.43 11.15 -18.82
N TRP A 83 -5.74 10.03 -19.00
CA TRP A 83 -4.57 9.68 -18.20
C TRP A 83 -3.48 10.77 -18.26
N ILE A 84 -3.11 11.21 -19.47
CA ILE A 84 -2.11 12.26 -19.68
C ILE A 84 -2.55 13.56 -19.01
N LYS A 85 -3.81 13.96 -19.17
CA LYS A 85 -4.36 15.15 -18.51
C LYS A 85 -4.22 15.07 -16.98
N LYS A 86 -4.56 13.92 -16.39
CA LYS A 86 -4.39 13.70 -14.94
C LYS A 86 -2.91 13.77 -14.52
N ALA A 87 -2.01 13.17 -15.29
CA ALA A 87 -0.58 13.18 -15.03
C ALA A 87 -0.01 14.61 -15.07
N VAL A 88 -0.38 15.40 -16.09
CA VAL A 88 0.03 16.81 -16.22
C VAL A 88 -0.47 17.64 -15.03
N VAL A 89 -1.75 17.49 -14.66
CA VAL A 89 -2.33 18.20 -13.51
C VAL A 89 -1.62 17.79 -12.20
N ASN A 90 -1.33 16.51 -12.02
CA ASN A 90 -0.62 16.02 -10.85
C ASN A 90 0.80 16.61 -10.77
N THR A 91 1.51 16.62 -11.89
CA THR A 91 2.85 17.24 -11.99
C THR A 91 2.79 18.74 -11.69
N ALA A 92 1.85 19.46 -12.28
CA ALA A 92 1.69 20.90 -12.06
C ALA A 92 1.36 21.24 -10.60
N LYS A 93 0.67 20.34 -9.89
CA LYS A 93 0.31 20.52 -8.47
C LYS A 93 1.31 19.88 -7.49
N SER A 94 2.36 19.26 -7.97
CA SER A 94 3.32 18.53 -7.12
C SER A 94 4.04 19.42 -6.11
N GLY A 95 4.20 20.73 -6.39
CA GLY A 95 4.73 21.70 -5.44
C GLY A 95 3.97 21.77 -4.10
N TYR A 96 2.70 21.33 -4.08
CA TYR A 96 1.95 21.19 -2.83
C TYR A 96 2.62 20.20 -1.85
N PHE A 97 3.37 19.23 -2.33
CA PHE A 97 4.07 18.23 -1.53
C PHE A 97 5.51 18.61 -1.19
N SER A 98 5.87 19.92 -1.32
CA SER A 98 7.21 20.38 -0.93
C SER A 98 7.43 20.22 0.58
N SER A 99 8.66 19.88 0.96
CA SER A 99 9.09 19.82 2.37
C SER A 99 8.97 21.18 3.04
N ASP A 100 9.32 22.24 2.34
CA ASP A 100 9.26 23.62 2.87
C ASP A 100 7.86 23.96 3.35
N ARG A 101 6.85 23.74 2.51
CA ARG A 101 5.45 23.94 2.90
C ARG A 101 5.06 23.08 4.11
N THR A 102 5.53 21.85 4.16
CA THR A 102 5.21 20.93 5.27
C THR A 102 5.79 21.45 6.58
N ILE A 103 7.04 21.89 6.55
CA ILE A 103 7.71 22.47 7.73
C ILE A 103 7.06 23.80 8.14
N GLU A 104 6.72 24.66 7.19
CA GLU A 104 5.97 25.89 7.47
C GLU A 104 4.65 25.61 8.15
N GLN A 105 3.87 24.64 7.66
CA GLN A 105 2.61 24.25 8.30
C GLN A 105 2.79 23.66 9.69
N TYR A 106 3.82 22.86 9.92
CA TYR A 106 4.15 22.40 11.26
C TYR A 106 4.52 23.56 12.18
N ASN A 107 5.30 24.50 11.67
CA ASN A 107 5.66 25.67 12.46
C ASN A 107 4.42 26.50 12.81
N GLU A 108 3.55 26.79 11.86
CA GLU A 108 2.33 27.58 12.08
C GLU A 108 1.32 26.90 13.02
N LYS A 109 1.15 25.58 12.89
CA LYS A 109 0.07 24.86 13.60
C LYS A 109 0.50 24.23 14.91
N ILE A 110 1.78 23.98 15.11
CA ILE A 110 2.28 23.19 16.24
C ILE A 110 3.37 23.94 17.00
N TRP A 111 4.44 24.38 16.33
CA TRP A 111 5.65 24.86 17.02
C TRP A 111 5.64 26.34 17.34
N ASN A 112 5.05 27.18 16.47
CA ASN A 112 5.01 28.64 16.61
C ASN A 112 6.40 29.27 16.82
N LEU A 113 7.43 28.72 16.17
CA LEU A 113 8.81 29.19 16.29
C LEU A 113 9.02 30.43 15.40
N LYS A 114 9.80 31.38 15.91
CA LYS A 114 10.23 32.52 15.10
C LYS A 114 11.48 32.15 14.30
N PRO A 115 11.57 32.56 13.02
CA PRO A 115 12.79 32.37 12.24
C PRO A 115 14.00 33.00 12.93
N VAL A 116 15.09 32.25 13.02
CA VAL A 116 16.37 32.78 13.48
C VAL A 116 16.95 33.56 12.31
N LYS A 117 17.28 34.85 12.54
CA LYS A 117 17.93 35.72 11.55
C LYS A 117 19.42 35.41 11.48
#